data_a08cac13fe0da138d221a82d297cf33e
#
_entry.id   a08cac13fe0da138d221a82d297cf33e
#
_cell.length_a   1.000
_cell.length_b   1.000
_cell.length_c   1.000
_cell.angle_alpha   90.00
_cell.angle_beta   90.00
_cell.angle_gamma   90.00
#
_symmetry.space_group_name_H-M   'P 1'
#
loop_
_entity.id
_entity.type
_entity.pdbx_description
1 polymer ?
#
loop_
_entity_poly.entity_id
_entity_poly.type
_entity_poly.pdbx_seq_one_letter_code
_entity_poly.pdbx_strand_id
1 'polypeptide(L)'
;MSGSDYHKNIVMPGVFRMLELKAGRRVLDLACGQGVFSRYLLQKKIKSEGLDSSAELLRMARSHPGKSIPYHLGDATDTKFLKDYQFDGIACLLAIQNMDKIEPVFQNVARWLKPEGKFVMVFTHPCFRIPRQSHWGWDGDKKIEYRRVDRYANEMEIPILTPPFVDRENFTMTYHRPLQSYFSALLKAGLCVDSLEEWVSDKESEPGKRSRGENRARKEVPLFMAIRVVQSANNKSE
;
A
#
# COMPACT_ATOMS: atom_id res chain seq x y z
N MET A 1 16.93 -4.48 -7.32
CA MET A 1 16.54 -3.09 -7.62
C MET A 1 16.15 -2.43 -6.31
N SER A 2 16.68 -1.26 -6.02
CA SER A 2 16.12 -0.40 -4.97
C SER A 2 14.72 0.04 -5.43
N GLY A 3 13.74 0.14 -4.53
CA GLY A 3 12.39 0.60 -4.86
C GLY A 3 12.41 1.92 -5.64
N SER A 4 11.28 2.29 -6.25
CA SER A 4 11.13 3.60 -6.90
C SER A 4 11.44 4.71 -5.90
N ASP A 5 11.77 5.91 -6.39
CA ASP A 5 12.04 7.07 -5.52
C ASP A 5 10.91 7.32 -4.53
N TYR A 6 9.65 7.18 -4.96
CA TYR A 6 8.48 7.29 -4.08
C TYR A 6 8.48 6.25 -2.95
N HIS A 7 8.88 5.01 -3.23
CA HIS A 7 9.00 3.99 -2.19
C HIS A 7 10.00 4.42 -1.11
N LYS A 8 11.17 4.89 -1.55
CA LYS A 8 12.27 5.27 -0.66
C LYS A 8 12.01 6.57 0.09
N ASN A 9 11.45 7.56 -0.60
CA ASN A 9 11.37 8.93 -0.06
C ASN A 9 10.06 9.19 0.70
N ILE A 10 8.96 8.55 0.31
CA ILE A 10 7.62 8.83 0.83
C ILE A 10 7.03 7.60 1.55
N VAL A 11 6.88 6.48 0.81
CA VAL A 11 6.07 5.36 1.27
C VAL A 11 6.69 4.65 2.47
N MET A 12 7.92 4.16 2.36
CA MET A 12 8.55 3.41 3.47
C MET A 12 8.75 4.26 4.73
N PRO A 13 9.27 5.51 4.67
CA PRO A 13 9.40 6.35 5.85
C PRO A 13 8.05 6.69 6.49
N GLY A 14 7.03 6.98 5.67
CA GLY A 14 5.69 7.29 6.14
C GLY A 14 5.05 6.11 6.85
N VAL A 15 5.09 4.91 6.26
CA VAL A 15 4.57 3.68 6.89
C VAL A 15 5.29 3.38 8.20
N PHE A 16 6.62 3.48 8.21
CA PHE A 16 7.40 3.24 9.43
C PHE A 16 7.00 4.19 10.57
N ARG A 17 6.80 5.47 10.26
CA ARG A 17 6.31 6.46 11.21
C ARG A 17 4.92 6.13 11.72
N MET A 18 3.97 5.79 10.82
CA MET A 18 2.58 5.46 11.20
C MET A 18 2.48 4.19 12.04
N LEU A 19 3.38 3.22 11.85
CA LEU A 19 3.42 2.00 12.67
C LEU A 19 3.84 2.29 14.12
N GLU A 20 4.58 3.38 14.39
CA GLU A 20 5.03 3.80 15.73
C GLU A 20 5.72 2.69 16.54
N LEU A 21 6.52 1.88 15.87
CA LEU A 21 7.15 0.71 16.48
C LEU A 21 8.52 1.01 17.08
N LYS A 22 8.79 0.33 18.18
CA LYS A 22 10.11 0.33 18.83
C LYS A 22 10.95 -0.86 18.33
N ALA A 23 12.27 -0.75 18.47
CA ALA A 23 13.20 -1.84 18.14
C ALA A 23 12.78 -3.17 18.80
N GLY A 24 12.99 -4.27 18.10
CA GLY A 24 12.65 -5.63 18.55
C GLY A 24 11.22 -6.08 18.28
N ARG A 25 10.31 -5.19 17.89
CA ARG A 25 8.94 -5.53 17.50
C ARG A 25 8.90 -6.37 16.22
N ARG A 26 7.83 -7.18 16.06
CA ARG A 26 7.60 -8.04 14.89
C ARG A 26 6.60 -7.41 13.94
N VAL A 27 6.97 -7.37 12.66
CA VAL A 27 6.13 -6.82 11.59
C VAL A 27 5.96 -7.83 10.47
N LEU A 28 4.73 -7.99 9.99
CA LEU A 28 4.43 -8.67 8.74
C LEU A 28 4.42 -7.63 7.60
N ASP A 29 5.27 -7.84 6.62
CA ASP A 29 5.26 -7.15 5.33
C ASP A 29 4.34 -7.94 4.39
N LEU A 30 3.09 -7.50 4.28
CA LEU A 30 2.02 -8.17 3.54
C LEU A 30 2.08 -7.79 2.07
N ALA A 31 2.13 -8.78 1.18
CA ALA A 31 2.46 -8.62 -0.23
C ALA A 31 3.84 -7.94 -0.41
N CYS A 32 4.84 -8.55 0.22
CA CYS A 32 6.18 -7.95 0.38
C CYS A 32 6.99 -7.85 -0.92
N GLY A 33 6.56 -8.53 -2.00
CA GLY A 33 7.26 -8.56 -3.26
C GLY A 33 8.72 -9.01 -3.11
N GLN A 34 9.64 -8.17 -3.58
CA GLN A 34 11.09 -8.40 -3.47
C GLN A 34 11.66 -8.11 -2.07
N GLY A 35 10.82 -7.89 -1.04
CA GLY A 35 11.23 -7.67 0.35
C GLY A 35 11.95 -6.34 0.60
N VAL A 36 11.67 -5.31 -0.18
CA VAL A 36 12.33 -3.99 -0.04
C VAL A 36 12.01 -3.37 1.31
N PHE A 37 10.73 -3.36 1.71
CA PHE A 37 10.31 -2.83 3.00
C PHE A 37 10.74 -3.72 4.16
N SER A 38 10.69 -5.04 3.99
CA SER A 38 11.21 -5.99 4.99
C SER A 38 12.67 -5.69 5.35
N ARG A 39 13.54 -5.44 4.34
CA ARG A 39 14.93 -5.05 4.57
C ARG A 39 15.08 -3.66 5.20
N TYR A 40 14.24 -2.72 4.83
CA TYR A 40 14.21 -1.39 5.46
C TYR A 40 13.88 -1.49 6.95
N LEU A 41 12.88 -2.30 7.33
CA LEU A 41 12.52 -2.57 8.73
C LEU A 41 13.69 -3.19 9.51
N LEU A 42 14.40 -4.14 8.91
CA LEU A 42 15.56 -4.77 9.53
C LEU A 42 16.68 -3.75 9.84
N GLN A 43 16.94 -2.78 8.95
CA GLN A 43 17.88 -1.68 9.19
C GLN A 43 17.44 -0.81 10.39
N LYS A 44 16.13 -0.72 10.64
CA LYS A 44 15.54 -0.02 11.81
C LYS A 44 15.47 -0.90 13.07
N LYS A 45 16.13 -2.08 13.06
CA LYS A 45 16.13 -3.05 14.16
C LYS A 45 14.73 -3.63 14.49
N ILE A 46 13.84 -3.65 13.51
CA ILE A 46 12.52 -4.30 13.58
C ILE A 46 12.65 -5.72 13.01
N LYS A 47 12.09 -6.71 13.70
CA LYS A 47 11.99 -8.07 13.18
C LYS A 47 10.88 -8.10 12.12
N SER A 48 11.22 -8.42 10.89
CA SER A 48 10.23 -8.48 9.81
C SER A 48 10.11 -9.89 9.24
N GLU A 49 8.92 -10.21 8.81
CA GLU A 49 8.59 -11.39 8.02
C GLU A 49 7.82 -10.92 6.79
N GLY A 50 8.05 -11.54 5.64
CA GLY A 50 7.35 -11.20 4.41
C GLY A 50 6.38 -12.29 3.98
N LEU A 51 5.21 -11.91 3.48
CA LEU A 51 4.24 -12.79 2.84
C LEU A 51 3.97 -12.29 1.43
N ASP A 52 4.07 -13.17 0.44
CA ASP A 52 3.71 -12.84 -0.95
C ASP A 52 3.23 -14.09 -1.68
N SER A 53 2.31 -13.92 -2.63
CA SER A 53 1.80 -15.00 -3.46
C SER A 53 2.72 -15.34 -4.65
N SER A 54 3.67 -14.48 -4.98
CA SER A 54 4.60 -14.66 -6.09
C SER A 54 5.89 -15.36 -5.64
N ALA A 55 6.03 -16.63 -6.05
CA ALA A 55 7.27 -17.39 -5.81
C ALA A 55 8.50 -16.72 -6.45
N GLU A 56 8.33 -16.06 -7.59
CA GLU A 56 9.41 -15.37 -8.29
C GLU A 56 9.89 -14.14 -7.50
N LEU A 57 8.99 -13.30 -7.03
CA LEU A 57 9.34 -12.14 -6.21
C LEU A 57 10.01 -12.55 -4.90
N LEU A 58 9.53 -13.63 -4.27
CA LEU A 58 10.17 -14.18 -3.07
C LEU A 58 11.54 -14.78 -3.35
N ARG A 59 11.76 -15.39 -4.52
CA ARG A 59 13.09 -15.83 -4.93
C ARG A 59 14.05 -14.64 -5.02
N MET A 60 13.61 -13.52 -5.59
CA MET A 60 14.37 -12.28 -5.63
C MET A 60 14.61 -11.71 -4.21
N ALA A 61 13.60 -11.74 -3.34
CA ALA A 61 13.74 -11.28 -1.95
C ALA A 61 14.83 -12.07 -1.20
N ARG A 62 14.85 -13.41 -1.36
CA ARG A 62 15.82 -14.31 -0.73
C ARG A 62 17.24 -14.21 -1.30
N SER A 63 17.40 -13.75 -2.56
CA SER A 63 18.71 -13.61 -3.20
C SER A 63 19.53 -12.42 -2.70
N HIS A 64 18.92 -11.49 -1.97
CA HIS A 64 19.64 -10.36 -1.41
C HIS A 64 20.52 -10.79 -0.23
N PRO A 65 21.82 -10.41 -0.21
CA PRO A 65 22.72 -10.72 0.88
C PRO A 65 22.28 -10.03 2.18
N GLY A 66 22.42 -10.71 3.31
CA GLY A 66 22.13 -10.16 4.62
C GLY A 66 21.50 -11.17 5.57
N LYS A 67 21.00 -10.67 6.71
CA LYS A 67 20.33 -11.51 7.70
C LYS A 67 19.08 -12.15 7.10
N SER A 68 18.89 -13.43 7.40
CA SER A 68 17.71 -14.18 6.96
C SER A 68 16.43 -13.52 7.47
N ILE A 69 15.64 -12.97 6.55
CA ILE A 69 14.26 -12.55 6.80
C ILE A 69 13.38 -13.74 6.40
N PRO A 70 12.49 -14.22 7.29
CA PRO A 70 11.53 -15.23 6.91
C PRO A 70 10.60 -14.71 5.81
N TYR A 71 10.54 -15.42 4.68
CA TYR A 71 9.61 -15.13 3.59
C TYR A 71 8.70 -16.32 3.36
N HIS A 72 7.41 -16.06 3.41
CA HIS A 72 6.35 -17.06 3.27
C HIS A 72 5.70 -16.94 1.90
N LEU A 73 5.60 -18.03 1.18
CA LEU A 73 4.80 -18.13 -0.04
C LEU A 73 3.36 -18.45 0.35
N GLY A 74 2.43 -17.56 0.06
CA GLY A 74 1.03 -17.76 0.38
C GLY A 74 0.16 -16.60 -0.07
N ASP A 75 -1.15 -16.87 -0.17
CA ASP A 75 -2.15 -15.88 -0.48
C ASP A 75 -2.62 -15.19 0.81
N ALA A 76 -2.70 -13.86 0.76
CA ALA A 76 -3.20 -13.04 1.86
C ALA A 76 -4.67 -13.32 2.23
N THR A 77 -5.41 -13.92 1.31
CA THR A 77 -6.81 -14.34 1.51
C THR A 77 -6.93 -15.70 2.19
N ASP A 78 -5.85 -16.49 2.30
CA ASP A 78 -5.88 -17.81 2.92
C ASP A 78 -5.95 -17.71 4.45
N THR A 79 -7.10 -18.09 5.00
CA THR A 79 -7.37 -18.03 6.44
C THR A 79 -6.56 -19.04 7.28
N LYS A 80 -5.99 -20.07 6.67
CA LYS A 80 -5.21 -21.10 7.36
C LYS A 80 -3.74 -20.71 7.51
N PHE A 81 -3.30 -19.75 6.74
CA PHE A 81 -1.91 -19.32 6.72
C PHE A 81 -1.59 -18.46 7.96
N LEU A 82 -0.42 -18.65 8.55
CA LEU A 82 0.04 -17.91 9.75
C LEU A 82 -0.97 -17.88 10.94
N LYS A 83 -1.80 -18.91 11.13
CA LYS A 83 -2.86 -18.87 12.14
C LYS A 83 -2.40 -18.69 13.59
N ASP A 84 -1.18 -19.06 13.91
CA ASP A 84 -0.60 -18.95 15.25
C ASP A 84 0.32 -17.73 15.42
N TYR A 85 0.41 -16.89 14.41
CA TYR A 85 1.26 -15.70 14.43
C TYR A 85 0.51 -14.48 14.94
N GLN A 86 1.20 -13.71 15.76
CA GLN A 86 0.73 -12.41 16.24
C GLN A 86 1.82 -11.36 16.03
N PHE A 87 1.49 -10.30 15.29
CA PHE A 87 2.40 -9.23 14.94
C PHE A 87 2.09 -7.95 15.71
N ASP A 88 3.15 -7.21 16.07
CA ASP A 88 3.03 -5.86 16.64
C ASP A 88 2.63 -4.83 15.56
N GLY A 89 2.94 -5.12 14.32
CA GLY A 89 2.52 -4.34 13.16
C GLY A 89 2.36 -5.19 11.92
N ILE A 90 1.47 -4.77 11.03
CA ILE A 90 1.32 -5.31 9.69
C ILE A 90 1.41 -4.14 8.72
N ALA A 91 2.06 -4.31 7.59
CA ALA A 91 2.15 -3.27 6.56
C ALA A 91 1.84 -3.84 5.19
N CYS A 92 1.05 -3.13 4.39
CA CYS A 92 0.74 -3.47 3.00
C CYS A 92 1.03 -2.25 2.12
N LEU A 93 2.11 -2.30 1.34
CA LEU A 93 2.60 -1.17 0.57
C LEU A 93 2.29 -1.33 -0.92
N LEU A 94 1.42 -0.49 -1.45
CA LEU A 94 1.06 -0.40 -2.88
C LEU A 94 0.58 -1.74 -3.48
N ALA A 95 -0.05 -2.57 -2.65
CA ALA A 95 -0.47 -3.91 -3.05
C ALA A 95 -1.97 -4.17 -2.83
N ILE A 96 -2.61 -3.55 -1.83
CA ILE A 96 -4.03 -3.82 -1.51
C ILE A 96 -4.97 -3.57 -2.69
N GLN A 97 -4.67 -2.60 -3.54
CA GLN A 97 -5.43 -2.32 -4.76
C GLN A 97 -5.28 -3.41 -5.84
N ASN A 98 -4.31 -4.32 -5.70
CA ASN A 98 -4.09 -5.43 -6.63
C ASN A 98 -4.73 -6.74 -6.14
N MET A 99 -5.42 -6.71 -5.01
CA MET A 99 -6.10 -7.86 -4.42
C MET A 99 -7.60 -7.82 -4.78
N ASP A 100 -8.10 -8.91 -5.38
CA ASP A 100 -9.50 -9.02 -5.79
C ASP A 100 -10.45 -9.00 -4.57
N LYS A 101 -10.14 -9.76 -3.53
CA LYS A 101 -11.00 -9.90 -2.34
C LYS A 101 -10.30 -9.30 -1.12
N ILE A 102 -10.70 -8.10 -0.73
CA ILE A 102 -10.09 -7.42 0.43
C ILE A 102 -10.69 -7.84 1.77
N GLU A 103 -11.93 -8.33 1.82
CA GLU A 103 -12.57 -8.76 3.05
C GLU A 103 -11.83 -9.91 3.74
N PRO A 104 -11.50 -11.05 3.08
CA PRO A 104 -10.72 -12.10 3.72
C PRO A 104 -9.30 -11.65 4.11
N VAL A 105 -8.71 -10.71 3.36
CA VAL A 105 -7.42 -10.12 3.74
C VAL A 105 -7.53 -9.38 5.06
N PHE A 106 -8.55 -8.52 5.23
CA PHE A 106 -8.74 -7.77 6.48
C PHE A 106 -9.13 -8.67 7.66
N GLN A 107 -9.91 -9.72 7.43
CA GLN A 107 -10.18 -10.75 8.45
C GLN A 107 -8.88 -11.43 8.92
N ASN A 108 -7.98 -11.76 8.01
CA ASN A 108 -6.68 -12.31 8.34
C ASN A 108 -5.80 -11.31 9.08
N VAL A 109 -5.76 -10.04 8.64
CA VAL A 109 -5.06 -8.96 9.34
C VAL A 109 -5.55 -8.85 10.78
N ALA A 110 -6.87 -8.83 11.02
CA ALA A 110 -7.44 -8.74 12.36
C ALA A 110 -6.99 -9.92 13.24
N ARG A 111 -6.93 -11.14 12.69
CA ARG A 111 -6.48 -12.34 13.41
C ARG A 111 -4.98 -12.33 13.71
N TRP A 112 -4.15 -11.87 12.76
CA TRP A 112 -2.69 -11.87 12.90
C TRP A 112 -2.17 -10.72 13.75
N LEU A 113 -2.93 -9.65 13.88
CA LEU A 113 -2.55 -8.45 14.62
C LEU A 113 -2.77 -8.65 16.12
N LYS A 114 -1.77 -8.27 16.93
CA LYS A 114 -1.95 -8.19 18.39
C LYS A 114 -3.01 -7.15 18.78
N PRO A 115 -3.61 -7.24 19.98
CA PRO A 115 -4.63 -6.27 20.44
C PRO A 115 -4.20 -4.80 20.33
N GLU A 116 -2.92 -4.50 20.61
CA GLU A 116 -2.34 -3.14 20.53
C GLU A 116 -1.56 -2.93 19.23
N GLY A 117 -1.65 -3.89 18.31
CA GLY A 117 -0.95 -3.84 17.03
C GLY A 117 -1.57 -2.83 16.07
N LYS A 118 -0.80 -2.42 15.07
CA LYS A 118 -1.21 -1.46 14.05
C LYS A 118 -1.06 -2.07 12.67
N PHE A 119 -2.09 -1.95 11.87
CA PHE A 119 -2.02 -2.24 10.44
C PHE A 119 -1.95 -0.95 9.65
N VAL A 120 -0.93 -0.81 8.80
CA VAL A 120 -0.81 0.34 7.90
C VAL A 120 -0.85 -0.14 6.46
N MET A 121 -1.79 0.36 5.69
CA MET A 121 -1.83 0.14 4.25
C MET A 121 -1.64 1.45 3.49
N VAL A 122 -0.85 1.39 2.42
CA VAL A 122 -0.65 2.51 1.50
C VAL A 122 -1.00 2.06 0.09
N PHE A 123 -1.76 2.87 -0.61
CA PHE A 123 -2.16 2.59 -1.99
C PHE A 123 -2.28 3.88 -2.80
N THR A 124 -2.34 3.77 -4.11
CA THR A 124 -2.61 4.92 -4.97
C THR A 124 -3.94 5.53 -4.61
N HIS A 125 -3.99 6.86 -4.52
CA HIS A 125 -5.15 7.56 -3.98
C HIS A 125 -6.44 7.25 -4.75
N PRO A 126 -7.44 6.59 -4.17
CA PRO A 126 -8.60 6.08 -4.91
C PRO A 126 -9.48 7.20 -5.48
N CYS A 127 -9.51 8.38 -4.82
CA CYS A 127 -10.29 9.51 -5.31
C CYS A 127 -9.61 10.25 -6.46
N PHE A 128 -8.28 10.20 -6.60
CA PHE A 128 -7.56 11.02 -7.58
C PHE A 128 -6.74 10.22 -8.58
N ARG A 129 -6.47 8.93 -8.32
CA ARG A 129 -5.52 8.13 -9.10
C ARG A 129 -6.13 6.84 -9.64
N ILE A 130 -7.35 6.95 -10.19
CA ILE A 130 -8.02 5.80 -10.81
C ILE A 130 -7.35 5.54 -12.16
N PRO A 131 -6.74 4.36 -12.38
CA PRO A 131 -6.10 4.05 -13.65
C PRO A 131 -7.09 4.18 -14.81
N ARG A 132 -6.66 4.78 -15.90
CA ARG A 132 -7.47 5.04 -17.12
C ARG A 132 -8.71 5.91 -16.93
N GLN A 133 -9.12 6.21 -15.69
CA GLN A 133 -10.31 7.01 -15.36
C GLN A 133 -9.93 8.34 -14.68
N SER A 134 -8.65 8.66 -14.59
CA SER A 134 -8.21 9.94 -14.08
C SER A 134 -6.96 10.42 -14.82
N HIS A 135 -6.92 11.69 -15.18
CA HIS A 135 -5.82 12.28 -15.94
C HIS A 135 -5.66 13.76 -15.60
N TRP A 136 -4.46 14.28 -15.90
CA TRP A 136 -4.17 15.69 -15.79
C TRP A 136 -4.74 16.45 -16.98
N GLY A 137 -5.31 17.62 -16.74
CA GLY A 137 -5.73 18.59 -17.74
C GLY A 137 -5.11 19.95 -17.45
N TRP A 138 -5.08 20.82 -18.46
CA TRP A 138 -4.53 22.16 -18.36
C TRP A 138 -5.59 23.18 -18.71
N ASP A 139 -5.83 24.16 -17.82
CA ASP A 139 -6.63 25.34 -18.07
C ASP A 139 -5.70 26.46 -18.53
N GLY A 140 -5.78 26.81 -19.82
CA GLY A 140 -4.90 27.80 -20.44
C GLY A 140 -5.14 29.24 -19.97
N ASP A 141 -6.37 29.56 -19.63
CA ASP A 141 -6.76 30.90 -19.19
C ASP A 141 -6.31 31.16 -17.74
N LYS A 142 -6.54 30.22 -16.88
CA LYS A 142 -6.13 30.27 -15.46
C LYS A 142 -4.67 29.89 -15.23
N LYS A 143 -4.00 29.29 -16.23
CA LYS A 143 -2.63 28.75 -16.14
C LYS A 143 -2.45 27.76 -14.97
N ILE A 144 -3.44 26.87 -14.79
CA ILE A 144 -3.44 25.84 -13.76
C ILE A 144 -3.58 24.45 -14.38
N GLU A 145 -2.91 23.49 -13.75
CA GLU A 145 -3.16 22.09 -14.00
C GLU A 145 -4.25 21.59 -13.05
N TYR A 146 -5.17 20.78 -13.55
CA TYR A 146 -6.25 20.18 -12.75
C TYR A 146 -6.29 18.67 -12.93
N ARG A 147 -6.92 17.97 -11.99
CA ARG A 147 -7.14 16.53 -12.04
C ARG A 147 -8.59 16.23 -12.39
N ARG A 148 -8.83 15.64 -13.56
CA ARG A 148 -10.13 15.05 -13.91
C ARG A 148 -10.23 13.65 -13.34
N VAL A 149 -11.38 13.30 -12.78
CA VAL A 149 -11.71 11.99 -12.24
C VAL A 149 -13.07 11.57 -12.77
N ASP A 150 -13.12 10.40 -13.37
CA ASP A 150 -14.33 9.80 -13.90
C ASP A 150 -14.62 8.49 -13.15
N ARG A 151 -15.88 8.10 -13.02
CA ARG A 151 -16.36 6.81 -12.53
C ARG A 151 -15.87 6.42 -11.12
N TYR A 152 -15.63 7.38 -10.24
CA TYR A 152 -15.13 7.12 -8.89
C TYR A 152 -16.01 6.14 -8.08
N ALA A 153 -17.33 6.25 -8.17
CA ALA A 153 -18.25 5.39 -7.41
C ALA A 153 -18.39 3.96 -7.95
N ASN A 154 -17.82 3.67 -9.14
CA ASN A 154 -17.91 2.36 -9.76
C ASN A 154 -16.70 1.49 -9.36
N GLU A 155 -16.94 0.30 -8.84
CA GLU A 155 -15.87 -0.69 -8.71
C GLU A 155 -15.47 -1.21 -10.10
N MET A 156 -14.17 -1.37 -10.33
CA MET A 156 -13.64 -1.73 -11.64
C MET A 156 -12.39 -2.59 -11.53
N GLU A 157 -12.30 -3.57 -12.40
CA GLU A 157 -11.10 -4.37 -12.64
C GLU A 157 -10.33 -3.77 -13.81
N ILE A 158 -9.10 -3.36 -13.58
CA ILE A 158 -8.31 -2.62 -14.56
C ILE A 158 -6.96 -3.32 -14.75
N PRO A 159 -6.70 -3.93 -15.91
CA PRO A 159 -5.41 -4.51 -16.20
C PRO A 159 -4.37 -3.41 -16.41
N ILE A 160 -3.25 -3.51 -15.70
CA ILE A 160 -2.10 -2.59 -15.79
C ILE A 160 -0.93 -3.33 -16.37
N LEU A 161 -0.39 -2.82 -17.47
CA LEU A 161 0.87 -3.28 -18.02
C LEU A 161 2.01 -2.73 -17.17
N THR A 162 2.81 -3.61 -16.59
CA THR A 162 3.94 -3.19 -15.75
C THR A 162 5.23 -3.19 -16.61
N PRO A 163 5.87 -2.03 -16.83
CA PRO A 163 7.20 -2.00 -17.46
C PRO A 163 8.22 -2.78 -16.61
N PRO A 164 9.25 -3.44 -17.22
CA PRO A 164 9.69 -3.31 -18.60
C PRO A 164 9.09 -4.35 -19.56
N PHE A 165 8.21 -5.23 -19.10
CA PHE A 165 7.69 -6.32 -19.91
C PHE A 165 6.39 -5.88 -20.60
N VAL A 166 6.52 -5.40 -21.84
CA VAL A 166 5.39 -5.16 -22.74
C VAL A 166 4.95 -6.49 -23.37
N ASP A 167 4.85 -7.52 -22.55
CA ASP A 167 4.20 -8.74 -22.99
C ASP A 167 2.72 -8.64 -22.65
N ARG A 168 1.85 -8.77 -23.65
CA ARG A 168 0.40 -8.66 -23.48
C ARG A 168 -0.18 -9.74 -22.57
N GLU A 169 0.61 -10.75 -22.23
CA GLU A 169 0.22 -11.85 -21.33
C GLU A 169 0.60 -11.58 -19.86
N ASN A 170 1.47 -10.58 -19.59
CA ASN A 170 1.92 -10.24 -18.24
C ASN A 170 1.37 -8.88 -17.78
N PHE A 171 0.15 -8.88 -17.28
CA PHE A 171 -0.46 -7.71 -16.66
C PHE A 171 -0.73 -7.95 -15.16
N THR A 172 -0.71 -6.89 -14.39
CA THR A 172 -1.18 -6.90 -13.01
C THR A 172 -2.60 -6.34 -12.98
N MET A 173 -3.52 -7.05 -12.35
CA MET A 173 -4.87 -6.51 -12.12
C MET A 173 -4.82 -5.47 -11.01
N THR A 174 -5.48 -4.35 -11.24
CA THR A 174 -5.75 -3.34 -10.22
C THR A 174 -7.25 -3.19 -10.08
N TYR A 175 -7.72 -3.27 -8.86
CA TYR A 175 -9.14 -3.17 -8.51
C TYR A 175 -9.40 -1.79 -7.94
N HIS A 176 -10.06 -0.94 -8.72
CA HIS A 176 -10.55 0.33 -8.19
C HIS A 176 -11.75 0.09 -7.30
N ARG A 177 -11.73 0.67 -6.11
CA ARG A 177 -12.82 0.69 -5.15
C ARG A 177 -12.97 2.09 -4.57
N PRO A 178 -14.20 2.61 -4.41
CA PRO A 178 -14.42 3.84 -3.66
C PRO A 178 -14.05 3.64 -2.18
N LEU A 179 -13.78 4.72 -1.47
CA LEU A 179 -13.36 4.65 -0.06
C LEU A 179 -14.33 3.86 0.82
N GLN A 180 -15.63 4.01 0.59
CA GLN A 180 -16.65 3.28 1.36
C GLN A 180 -16.44 1.75 1.34
N SER A 181 -15.97 1.16 0.25
CA SER A 181 -15.74 -0.27 0.14
C SER A 181 -14.61 -0.72 1.08
N TYR A 182 -13.52 0.06 1.17
CA TYR A 182 -12.43 -0.23 2.11
C TYR A 182 -12.89 -0.11 3.56
N PHE A 183 -13.59 0.98 3.91
CA PHE A 183 -14.07 1.20 5.27
C PHE A 183 -15.10 0.17 5.71
N SER A 184 -16.02 -0.21 4.81
CA SER A 184 -17.02 -1.25 5.08
C SER A 184 -16.36 -2.61 5.31
N ALA A 185 -15.36 -2.98 4.51
CA ALA A 185 -14.62 -4.24 4.65
C ALA A 185 -13.79 -4.27 5.95
N LEU A 186 -13.15 -3.17 6.33
CA LEU A 186 -12.44 -3.04 7.60
C LEU A 186 -13.38 -3.21 8.80
N LEU A 187 -14.52 -2.52 8.78
CA LEU A 187 -15.52 -2.60 9.86
C LEU A 187 -16.04 -4.03 10.02
N LYS A 188 -16.37 -4.72 8.92
CA LYS A 188 -16.79 -6.13 8.94
C LYS A 188 -15.75 -7.07 9.56
N ALA A 189 -14.46 -6.72 9.41
CA ALA A 189 -13.36 -7.47 10.01
C ALA A 189 -13.07 -7.10 11.48
N GLY A 190 -13.86 -6.22 12.10
CA GLY A 190 -13.62 -5.74 13.46
C GLY A 190 -12.42 -4.81 13.57
N LEU A 191 -12.12 -4.09 12.51
CA LEU A 191 -10.99 -3.15 12.41
C LEU A 191 -11.51 -1.71 12.30
N CYS A 192 -10.84 -0.77 12.98
CA CYS A 192 -11.16 0.65 12.95
C CYS A 192 -9.99 1.47 12.42
N VAL A 193 -10.29 2.45 11.59
CA VAL A 193 -9.31 3.46 11.15
C VAL A 193 -9.12 4.47 12.28
N ASP A 194 -7.87 4.61 12.74
CA ASP A 194 -7.47 5.58 13.75
C ASP A 194 -6.60 6.72 13.20
N SER A 195 -6.07 6.56 11.99
CA SER A 195 -5.32 7.62 11.31
C SER A 195 -5.42 7.46 9.79
N LEU A 196 -5.55 8.58 9.09
CA LEU A 196 -5.51 8.67 7.62
C LEU A 196 -4.58 9.81 7.23
N GLU A 197 -3.69 9.55 6.30
CA GLU A 197 -2.81 10.56 5.71
C GLU A 197 -2.87 10.52 4.19
N GLU A 198 -2.76 11.68 3.58
CA GLU A 198 -2.73 11.83 2.13
C GLU A 198 -1.37 12.39 1.74
N TRP A 199 -0.63 11.62 0.94
CA TRP A 199 0.75 11.99 0.59
C TRP A 199 0.85 12.46 -0.85
N VAL A 200 1.46 13.63 -1.00
CA VAL A 200 1.72 14.27 -2.29
C VAL A 200 3.04 13.78 -2.91
N SER A 201 3.26 14.13 -4.17
CA SER A 201 4.52 13.84 -4.87
C SER A 201 5.63 14.79 -4.41
N ASP A 202 6.83 14.24 -4.24
CA ASP A 202 8.08 15.00 -4.02
C ASP A 202 8.79 15.41 -5.32
N LYS A 203 8.23 15.04 -6.49
CA LYS A 203 8.80 15.38 -7.79
C LYS A 203 8.45 16.80 -8.21
N GLU A 204 9.41 17.43 -8.85
CA GLU A 204 9.22 18.73 -9.50
C GLU A 204 9.28 18.56 -11.02
N SER A 205 8.55 19.43 -11.73
CA SER A 205 8.59 19.49 -13.19
C SER A 205 9.83 20.24 -13.64
N GLU A 206 10.37 19.83 -14.77
CA GLU A 206 11.46 20.57 -15.44
C GLU A 206 11.02 22.03 -15.72
N PRO A 207 11.96 23.00 -15.66
CA PRO A 207 11.66 24.39 -15.92
C PRO A 207 10.97 24.60 -17.28
N GLY A 208 9.81 25.27 -17.29
CA GLY A 208 9.03 25.48 -18.48
C GLY A 208 7.78 26.34 -18.24
N LYS A 209 7.06 26.66 -19.31
CA LYS A 209 5.87 27.56 -19.26
C LYS A 209 4.76 27.03 -18.34
N ARG A 210 4.69 25.71 -18.09
CA ARG A 210 3.67 25.06 -17.26
C ARG A 210 4.18 24.63 -15.89
N SER A 211 5.50 24.64 -15.66
CA SER A 211 6.12 24.05 -14.46
C SER A 211 5.55 24.58 -13.15
N ARG A 212 5.20 25.87 -13.07
CA ARG A 212 4.59 26.46 -11.87
C ARG A 212 3.21 25.85 -11.58
N GLY A 213 2.35 25.71 -12.59
CA GLY A 213 1.01 25.12 -12.45
C GLY A 213 1.09 23.62 -12.14
N GLU A 214 1.98 22.90 -12.83
CA GLU A 214 2.22 21.48 -12.60
C GLU A 214 2.74 21.20 -11.17
N ASN A 215 3.72 21.97 -10.71
CA ASN A 215 4.29 21.80 -9.36
C ASN A 215 3.25 22.15 -8.27
N ARG A 216 2.42 23.18 -8.51
CA ARG A 216 1.30 23.48 -7.64
C ARG A 216 0.33 22.30 -7.56
N ALA A 217 -0.12 21.77 -8.69
CA ALA A 217 -1.06 20.65 -8.74
C ALA A 217 -0.50 19.40 -8.07
N ARG A 218 0.81 19.11 -8.19
CA ARG A 218 1.47 18.00 -7.48
C ARG A 218 1.45 18.14 -5.96
N LYS A 219 1.48 19.36 -5.44
CA LYS A 219 1.42 19.66 -4.00
C LYS A 219 -0.01 19.68 -3.46
N GLU A 220 -1.00 19.93 -4.33
CA GLU A 220 -2.41 20.04 -3.95
C GLU A 220 -3.20 18.73 -4.15
N VAL A 221 -2.78 17.87 -5.08
CA VAL A 221 -3.50 16.62 -5.40
C VAL A 221 -2.71 15.41 -4.94
N PRO A 222 -3.17 14.72 -3.89
CA PRO A 222 -2.48 13.57 -3.33
C PRO A 222 -2.21 12.46 -4.35
N LEU A 223 -1.06 11.79 -4.18
CA LEU A 223 -0.63 10.64 -4.96
C LEU A 223 -1.01 9.33 -4.28
N PHE A 224 -0.80 9.27 -2.97
CA PHE A 224 -1.05 8.11 -2.15
C PHE A 224 -2.01 8.43 -1.01
N MET A 225 -2.74 7.40 -0.60
CA MET A 225 -3.48 7.38 0.65
C MET A 225 -2.83 6.35 1.57
N ALA A 226 -2.59 6.74 2.80
CA ALA A 226 -2.10 5.88 3.86
C ALA A 226 -3.15 5.80 4.97
N ILE A 227 -3.55 4.60 5.32
CA ILE A 227 -4.55 4.35 6.37
C ILE A 227 -3.91 3.50 7.45
N ARG A 228 -4.00 3.96 8.70
CA ARG A 228 -3.65 3.16 9.87
C ARG A 228 -4.92 2.63 10.52
N VAL A 229 -4.85 1.37 10.90
CA VAL A 229 -5.96 0.60 11.39
C VAL A 229 -5.57 -0.11 12.67
N VAL A 230 -6.50 -0.18 13.62
CA VAL A 230 -6.38 -0.89 14.91
C VAL A 230 -7.57 -1.83 15.09
N GLN A 231 -7.47 -2.77 16.02
CA GLN A 231 -8.62 -3.59 16.41
C GLN A 231 -9.69 -2.74 17.08
N SER A 232 -10.96 -2.97 16.75
CA SER A 232 -12.08 -2.30 17.40
C SER A 232 -12.14 -2.66 18.90
N ALA A 233 -12.45 -1.68 19.74
CA ALA A 233 -12.58 -1.88 21.18
C ALA A 233 -13.67 -2.92 21.55
N ASN A 234 -14.66 -3.11 20.69
CA ASN A 234 -15.75 -4.08 20.91
C ASN A 234 -15.33 -5.56 20.78
N ASN A 235 -14.16 -5.86 20.22
CA ASN A 235 -13.62 -7.23 20.12
C ASN A 235 -12.75 -7.63 21.33
N LYS A 236 -12.63 -6.77 22.35
CA LYS A 236 -11.82 -7.05 23.57
C LYS A 236 -12.59 -7.77 24.69
N SER A 237 -13.84 -8.19 24.46
CA SER A 237 -14.74 -8.72 25.50
C SER A 237 -15.31 -10.13 25.21
N GLU A 238 -14.54 -11.00 24.57
CA GLU A 238 -14.81 -12.44 24.55
C GLU A 238 -13.58 -13.26 24.91
#